data_b0b7fc2c50d7bf68452d77dc4d503134
#
_entry.id   b0b7fc2c50d7bf68452d77dc4d503134
#
_cell.length_a   1.000
_cell.length_b   1.000
_cell.length_c   1.000
_cell.angle_alpha   90.00
_cell.angle_beta   90.00
_cell.angle_gamma   90.00
#
_symmetry.space_group_name_H-M   'P 1'
#
loop_
_entity.id
_entity.type
_entity.pdbx_description
1 polymer ?
#
loop_
_entity_poly.entity_id
_entity_poly.type
_entity_poly.pdbx_seq_one_letter_code
_entity_poly.pdbx_strand_id
1 'polypeptide(L)'
;RLIQTHKADLEEFGRVRFEITPLKTKGGVQSVTVYHLNEQQATLLMTYARNTETVRAFKKELVKQFYAMRSLLLERNSPIWQDTRALTKAVRKQETDAIRELVEYATGQGSKHAVRYYTSISRIANKAAGITDRDRAHVEELTALMLIERVIAEEIRAGIAAGKPYKI
;
A
#
# COMPACT_ATOMS: atom_id res chain seq x y z
N ARG A 1 -25.90 0.00 25.22
CA ARG A 1 -27.25 -0.11 24.61
C ARG A 1 -27.16 -0.40 23.12
N LEU A 2 -26.47 0.41 22.30
CA LEU A 2 -26.39 0.21 20.85
C LEU A 2 -25.83 -1.19 20.48
N ILE A 3 -24.74 -1.63 21.10
CA ILE A 3 -24.14 -2.95 20.88
C ILE A 3 -25.13 -4.08 21.20
N GLN A 4 -25.87 -3.95 22.30
CA GLN A 4 -26.84 -4.97 22.68
C GLN A 4 -28.03 -5.05 21.72
N THR A 5 -28.48 -3.89 21.20
CA THR A 5 -29.56 -3.82 20.22
C THR A 5 -29.19 -4.50 18.91
N HIS A 6 -27.93 -4.38 18.48
CA HIS A 6 -27.44 -4.90 17.20
C HIS A 6 -26.47 -6.09 17.38
N LYS A 7 -26.60 -6.82 18.50
CA LYS A 7 -25.65 -7.90 18.81
C LYS A 7 -25.66 -9.00 17.76
N ALA A 8 -26.82 -9.39 17.28
CA ALA A 8 -26.95 -10.42 16.24
C ALA A 8 -26.22 -10.05 14.97
N ASP A 9 -26.40 -8.83 14.48
CA ASP A 9 -25.74 -8.32 13.27
C ASP A 9 -24.21 -8.27 13.44
N LEU A 10 -23.74 -7.87 14.64
CA LEU A 10 -22.31 -7.83 14.95
C LEU A 10 -21.70 -9.23 15.02
N GLU A 11 -22.45 -10.21 15.50
CA GLU A 11 -21.99 -11.60 15.63
C GLU A 11 -21.88 -12.33 14.29
N GLU A 12 -22.44 -11.81 13.20
CA GLU A 12 -22.14 -12.28 11.83
C GLU A 12 -20.66 -12.13 11.45
N PHE A 13 -19.96 -11.15 12.05
CA PHE A 13 -18.53 -10.89 11.86
C PHE A 13 -17.63 -11.50 12.94
N GLY A 14 -18.18 -12.43 13.73
CA GLY A 14 -17.48 -13.12 14.81
C GLY A 14 -18.06 -12.81 16.19
N ARG A 15 -17.70 -13.63 17.17
CA ARG A 15 -18.24 -13.52 18.54
C ARG A 15 -17.89 -12.17 19.17
N VAL A 16 -18.89 -11.45 19.65
CA VAL A 16 -18.69 -10.22 20.43
C VAL A 16 -18.18 -10.59 21.83
N ARG A 17 -16.96 -10.17 22.15
CA ARG A 17 -16.32 -10.39 23.45
C ARG A 17 -16.66 -9.24 24.39
N PHE A 18 -16.75 -9.54 25.69
CA PHE A 18 -16.94 -8.52 26.72
C PHE A 18 -16.25 -8.93 28.01
N GLU A 19 -15.96 -7.93 28.83
CA GLU A 19 -15.49 -8.08 30.19
C GLU A 19 -16.31 -7.17 31.13
N ILE A 20 -16.35 -7.53 32.40
CA ILE A 20 -17.02 -6.75 33.43
C ILE A 20 -15.94 -6.09 34.28
N THR A 21 -15.86 -4.77 34.20
CA THR A 21 -14.84 -3.98 34.91
C THR A 21 -15.48 -3.12 36.01
N PRO A 22 -14.93 -3.11 37.23
CA PRO A 22 -15.41 -2.22 38.28
C PRO A 22 -15.01 -0.77 37.97
N LEU A 23 -16.00 0.14 37.92
CA LEU A 23 -15.80 1.57 37.77
C LEU A 23 -16.08 2.29 39.07
N LYS A 24 -15.09 3.00 39.60
CA LYS A 24 -15.28 3.85 40.78
C LYS A 24 -16.00 5.13 40.36
N THR A 25 -17.16 5.38 40.96
CA THR A 25 -17.95 6.61 40.77
C THR A 25 -18.09 7.35 42.12
N LYS A 26 -18.59 8.59 42.09
CA LYS A 26 -18.87 9.35 43.31
C LYS A 26 -19.92 8.68 44.25
N GLY A 27 -20.72 7.77 43.69
CA GLY A 27 -21.75 7.01 44.44
C GLY A 27 -21.33 5.58 44.81
N GLY A 28 -20.05 5.19 44.64
CA GLY A 28 -19.54 3.85 44.94
C GLY A 28 -18.96 3.13 43.73
N VAL A 29 -18.74 1.81 43.86
CA VAL A 29 -18.21 0.97 42.74
C VAL A 29 -19.40 0.40 41.98
N GLN A 30 -19.41 0.64 40.66
CA GLN A 30 -20.41 0.08 39.72
C GLN A 30 -19.72 -0.86 38.76
N SER A 31 -20.39 -1.96 38.37
CA SER A 31 -19.91 -2.87 37.32
C SER A 31 -20.30 -2.34 35.96
N VAL A 32 -19.31 -2.17 35.08
CA VAL A 32 -19.50 -1.73 33.70
C VAL A 32 -19.08 -2.85 32.74
N THR A 33 -19.92 -3.13 31.77
CA THR A 33 -19.60 -4.08 30.68
C THR A 33 -18.83 -3.35 29.58
N VAL A 34 -17.59 -3.77 29.36
CA VAL A 34 -16.72 -3.29 28.25
C VAL A 34 -16.77 -4.32 27.14
N TYR A 35 -17.10 -3.89 25.93
CA TYR A 35 -17.16 -4.74 24.75
C TYR A 35 -15.90 -4.57 23.90
N HIS A 36 -15.35 -5.68 23.44
CA HIS A 36 -14.22 -5.74 22.51
C HIS A 36 -14.74 -6.12 21.12
N LEU A 37 -14.65 -5.18 20.20
CA LEU A 37 -15.11 -5.35 18.82
C LEU A 37 -13.91 -5.48 17.90
N ASN A 38 -14.02 -6.35 16.87
CA ASN A 38 -13.08 -6.36 15.77
C ASN A 38 -13.38 -5.18 14.81
N GLU A 39 -12.53 -5.01 13.79
CA GLU A 39 -12.64 -3.90 12.83
C GLU A 39 -13.98 -3.91 12.08
N GLN A 40 -14.44 -5.07 11.62
CA GLN A 40 -15.71 -5.23 10.88
C GLN A 40 -16.90 -4.89 11.78
N GLN A 41 -16.92 -5.40 13.00
CA GLN A 41 -17.94 -5.12 14.00
C GLN A 41 -17.98 -3.63 14.37
N ALA A 42 -16.81 -3.01 14.57
CA ALA A 42 -16.73 -1.58 14.89
C ALA A 42 -17.23 -0.72 13.73
N THR A 43 -16.85 -1.08 12.50
CA THR A 43 -17.30 -0.41 11.27
C THR A 43 -18.82 -0.51 11.12
N LEU A 44 -19.39 -1.71 11.28
CA LEU A 44 -20.84 -1.90 11.22
C LEU A 44 -21.56 -1.12 12.33
N LEU A 45 -21.04 -1.18 13.57
CA LEU A 45 -21.63 -0.42 14.68
C LEU A 45 -21.69 1.09 14.40
N MET A 46 -20.66 1.65 13.75
CA MET A 46 -20.64 3.06 13.37
C MET A 46 -21.70 3.41 12.34
N THR A 47 -22.14 2.45 11.49
CA THR A 47 -23.26 2.71 10.56
C THR A 47 -24.60 2.86 11.30
N TYR A 48 -24.78 2.17 12.43
CA TYR A 48 -25.97 2.28 13.27
C TYR A 48 -25.92 3.47 14.23
N ALA A 49 -24.74 4.08 14.41
CA ALA A 49 -24.58 5.20 15.32
C ALA A 49 -25.36 6.44 14.86
N ARG A 50 -25.82 7.22 15.85
CA ARG A 50 -26.54 8.49 15.63
C ARG A 50 -25.69 9.43 14.78
N ASN A 51 -26.31 10.10 13.81
CA ASN A 51 -25.66 10.98 12.84
C ASN A 51 -25.12 12.29 13.47
N THR A 52 -24.12 12.18 14.33
CA THR A 52 -23.31 13.33 14.74
C THR A 52 -22.39 13.76 13.60
N GLU A 53 -21.76 14.91 13.70
CA GLU A 53 -20.81 15.40 12.68
C GLU A 53 -19.68 14.39 12.41
N THR A 54 -19.06 13.86 13.46
CA THR A 54 -18.01 12.86 13.40
C THR A 54 -18.47 11.56 12.72
N VAL A 55 -19.66 11.06 13.09
CA VAL A 55 -20.22 9.83 12.48
C VAL A 55 -20.57 10.04 11.01
N ARG A 56 -21.07 11.22 10.63
CA ARG A 56 -21.32 11.55 9.22
C ARG A 56 -20.02 11.62 8.42
N ALA A 57 -18.97 12.22 8.99
CA ALA A 57 -17.65 12.26 8.36
C ALA A 57 -17.11 10.83 8.12
N PHE A 58 -17.18 9.96 9.13
CA PHE A 58 -16.80 8.55 9.01
C PHE A 58 -17.60 7.83 7.91
N LYS A 59 -18.94 7.95 7.90
CA LYS A 59 -19.80 7.31 6.89
C LYS A 59 -19.47 7.78 5.47
N LYS A 60 -19.19 9.07 5.29
CA LYS A 60 -18.76 9.62 3.98
C LYS A 60 -17.41 9.05 3.54
N GLU A 61 -16.46 8.95 4.47
CA GLU A 61 -15.15 8.39 4.16
C GLU A 61 -15.23 6.89 3.84
N LEU A 62 -16.04 6.13 4.57
CA LEU A 62 -16.28 4.71 4.28
C LEU A 62 -16.81 4.51 2.85
N VAL A 63 -17.77 5.33 2.42
CA VAL A 63 -18.32 5.29 1.06
C VAL A 63 -17.23 5.62 0.03
N LYS A 64 -16.42 6.65 0.26
CA LYS A 64 -15.33 7.02 -0.65
C LYS A 64 -14.32 5.88 -0.79
N GLN A 65 -13.88 5.29 0.33
CA GLN A 65 -12.93 4.18 0.33
C GLN A 65 -13.49 2.94 -0.37
N PHE A 66 -14.76 2.62 -0.16
CA PHE A 66 -15.41 1.52 -0.87
C PHE A 66 -15.38 1.71 -2.39
N TYR A 67 -15.77 2.89 -2.89
CA TYR A 67 -15.78 3.15 -4.33
C TYR A 67 -14.38 3.27 -4.92
N ALA A 68 -13.42 3.83 -4.19
CA ALA A 68 -12.02 3.85 -4.62
C ALA A 68 -11.45 2.43 -4.75
N MET A 69 -11.68 1.58 -3.77
CA MET A 69 -11.28 0.17 -3.82
C MET A 69 -11.96 -0.59 -4.94
N ARG A 70 -13.28 -0.38 -5.14
CA ARG A 70 -14.03 -1.00 -6.23
C ARG A 70 -13.48 -0.60 -7.59
N SER A 71 -13.19 0.68 -7.81
CA SER A 71 -12.61 1.19 -9.06
C SER A 71 -11.25 0.56 -9.32
N LEU A 72 -10.38 0.50 -8.31
CA LEU A 72 -9.07 -0.14 -8.42
C LEU A 72 -9.18 -1.63 -8.77
N LEU A 73 -10.10 -2.37 -8.14
CA LEU A 73 -10.31 -3.78 -8.44
C LEU A 73 -10.82 -4.00 -9.88
N LEU A 74 -11.72 -3.15 -10.37
CA LEU A 74 -12.21 -3.20 -11.75
C LEU A 74 -11.09 -2.91 -12.75
N GLU A 75 -10.26 -1.89 -12.48
CA GLU A 75 -9.11 -1.56 -13.31
C GLU A 75 -8.12 -2.72 -13.36
N ARG A 76 -7.74 -3.30 -12.23
CA ARG A 76 -6.79 -4.43 -12.14
C ARG A 76 -7.26 -5.69 -12.86
N ASN A 77 -8.57 -5.90 -12.95
CA ASN A 77 -9.16 -7.01 -13.70
C ASN A 77 -9.31 -6.70 -15.20
N SER A 78 -9.00 -5.48 -15.63
CA SER A 78 -9.06 -5.12 -17.05
C SER A 78 -7.90 -5.74 -17.83
N PRO A 79 -8.12 -6.15 -19.11
CA PRO A 79 -7.06 -6.62 -19.98
C PRO A 79 -5.91 -5.61 -20.11
N ILE A 80 -6.24 -4.33 -20.23
CA ILE A 80 -5.26 -3.23 -20.36
C ILE A 80 -4.30 -3.21 -19.15
N TRP A 81 -4.82 -3.33 -17.94
CA TRP A 81 -3.97 -3.36 -16.74
C TRP A 81 -3.07 -4.61 -16.73
N GLN A 82 -3.63 -5.78 -17.06
CA GLN A 82 -2.89 -7.04 -17.09
C GLN A 82 -1.74 -6.99 -18.12
N ASP A 83 -2.01 -6.50 -19.30
CA ASP A 83 -1.02 -6.36 -20.37
C ASP A 83 0.07 -5.34 -19.96
N THR A 84 -0.33 -4.18 -19.45
CA THR A 84 0.60 -3.16 -18.94
C THR A 84 1.47 -3.72 -17.83
N ARG A 85 0.88 -4.48 -16.91
CA ARG A 85 1.62 -5.12 -15.81
C ARG A 85 2.62 -6.16 -16.30
N ALA A 86 2.27 -6.92 -17.31
CA ALA A 86 3.17 -7.87 -17.96
C ALA A 86 4.36 -7.16 -18.63
N LEU A 87 4.10 -6.08 -19.34
CA LEU A 87 5.13 -5.25 -19.98
C LEU A 87 6.07 -4.62 -18.93
N THR A 88 5.54 -4.08 -17.83
CA THR A 88 6.40 -3.52 -16.76
C THR A 88 7.31 -4.57 -16.14
N LYS A 89 6.86 -5.83 -16.01
CA LYS A 89 7.73 -6.92 -15.54
C LYS A 89 8.87 -7.22 -16.51
N ALA A 90 8.61 -7.16 -17.81
CA ALA A 90 9.64 -7.38 -18.84
C ALA A 90 10.68 -6.24 -18.85
N VAL A 91 10.23 -4.98 -18.79
CA VAL A 91 11.13 -3.81 -18.72
C VAL A 91 11.94 -3.82 -17.41
N ARG A 92 11.31 -4.19 -16.30
CA ARG A 92 11.99 -4.36 -15.01
C ARG A 92 13.14 -5.36 -15.07
N LYS A 93 12.98 -6.44 -15.81
CA LYS A 93 14.05 -7.41 -16.04
C LYS A 93 15.23 -6.77 -16.76
N GLN A 94 14.97 -5.98 -17.81
CA GLN A 94 16.02 -5.27 -18.56
C GLN A 94 16.76 -4.23 -17.67
N GLU A 95 16.04 -3.48 -16.84
CA GLU A 95 16.65 -2.56 -15.87
C GLU A 95 17.51 -3.33 -14.84
N THR A 96 17.00 -4.45 -14.32
CA THR A 96 17.74 -5.28 -13.37
C THR A 96 19.03 -5.85 -13.99
N ASP A 97 19.00 -6.23 -15.26
CA ASP A 97 20.18 -6.67 -15.98
C ASP A 97 21.20 -5.52 -16.14
N ALA A 98 20.75 -4.32 -16.49
CA ALA A 98 21.62 -3.14 -16.54
C ALA A 98 22.21 -2.76 -15.16
N ILE A 99 21.42 -2.89 -14.09
CA ILE A 99 21.92 -2.67 -12.72
C ILE A 99 22.98 -3.72 -12.38
N ARG A 100 22.83 -4.97 -12.80
CA ARG A 100 23.84 -6.00 -12.61
C ARG A 100 25.15 -5.63 -13.31
N GLU A 101 25.10 -5.18 -14.58
CA GLU A 101 26.26 -4.68 -15.31
C GLU A 101 26.95 -3.53 -14.55
N LEU A 102 26.16 -2.59 -14.00
CA LEU A 102 26.67 -1.49 -13.18
C LEU A 102 27.34 -1.98 -11.89
N VAL A 103 26.75 -2.96 -11.21
CA VAL A 103 27.33 -3.55 -9.99
C VAL A 103 28.68 -4.21 -10.29
N GLU A 104 28.78 -4.97 -11.36
CA GLU A 104 30.02 -5.60 -11.80
C GLU A 104 31.08 -4.55 -12.17
N TYR A 105 30.70 -3.54 -12.93
CA TYR A 105 31.56 -2.42 -13.32
C TYR A 105 32.07 -1.63 -12.10
N ALA A 106 31.20 -1.26 -11.19
CA ALA A 106 31.56 -0.53 -9.98
C ALA A 106 32.44 -1.37 -9.03
N THR A 107 32.19 -2.67 -8.94
CA THR A 107 33.03 -3.60 -8.16
C THR A 107 34.42 -3.69 -8.74
N GLY A 108 34.56 -3.77 -10.06
CA GLY A 108 35.84 -3.73 -10.77
C GLY A 108 36.62 -2.42 -10.54
N GLN A 109 35.94 -1.31 -10.27
CA GLN A 109 36.52 -0.02 -9.88
C GLN A 109 36.75 0.12 -8.36
N GLY A 110 36.58 -0.94 -7.57
CA GLY A 110 36.87 -0.96 -6.12
C GLY A 110 35.70 -0.54 -5.22
N SER A 111 34.46 -0.55 -5.71
CA SER A 111 33.28 -0.29 -4.88
C SER A 111 33.01 -1.43 -3.89
N LYS A 112 32.98 -1.13 -2.59
CA LYS A 112 32.63 -2.10 -1.53
C LYS A 112 31.12 -2.28 -1.33
N HIS A 113 30.32 -1.41 -1.92
CA HIS A 113 28.87 -1.33 -1.67
C HIS A 113 28.02 -1.31 -2.96
N ALA A 114 28.58 -1.77 -4.09
CA ALA A 114 27.90 -1.73 -5.38
C ALA A 114 26.51 -2.42 -5.38
N VAL A 115 26.34 -3.49 -4.61
CA VAL A 115 25.06 -4.22 -4.47
C VAL A 115 23.90 -3.31 -4.01
N ARG A 116 24.18 -2.20 -3.32
CA ARG A 116 23.17 -1.23 -2.91
C ARG A 116 22.47 -0.54 -4.10
N TYR A 117 23.07 -0.56 -5.29
CA TYR A 117 22.45 0.01 -6.49
C TYR A 117 21.10 -0.63 -6.81
N TYR A 118 20.90 -1.93 -6.59
CA TYR A 118 19.60 -2.57 -6.79
C TYR A 118 18.48 -1.89 -6.00
N THR A 119 18.72 -1.62 -4.73
CA THR A 119 17.72 -0.98 -3.86
C THR A 119 17.58 0.52 -4.14
N SER A 120 18.71 1.20 -4.36
CA SER A 120 18.71 2.66 -4.55
C SER A 120 18.03 3.06 -5.85
N ILE A 121 18.35 2.39 -6.96
CA ILE A 121 17.79 2.68 -8.28
C ILE A 121 16.29 2.33 -8.29
N SER A 122 15.90 1.17 -7.75
CA SER A 122 14.49 0.80 -7.62
C SER A 122 13.67 1.82 -6.85
N ARG A 123 14.24 2.35 -5.75
CA ARG A 123 13.57 3.38 -4.95
C ARG A 123 13.45 4.71 -5.71
N ILE A 124 14.47 5.08 -6.48
CA ILE A 124 14.45 6.28 -7.32
C ILE A 124 13.37 6.13 -8.40
N ALA A 125 13.33 5.00 -9.11
CA ALA A 125 12.33 4.73 -10.15
C ALA A 125 10.90 4.79 -9.59
N ASN A 126 10.64 4.10 -8.48
CA ASN A 126 9.32 4.11 -7.84
C ASN A 126 8.93 5.53 -7.39
N LYS A 127 9.85 6.27 -6.76
CA LYS A 127 9.59 7.64 -6.31
C LYS A 127 9.30 8.57 -7.49
N ALA A 128 10.05 8.46 -8.58
CA ALA A 128 9.85 9.28 -9.77
C ALA A 128 8.50 8.99 -10.47
N ALA A 129 8.04 7.73 -10.41
CA ALA A 129 6.73 7.33 -10.92
C ALA A 129 5.57 7.57 -9.94
N GLY A 130 5.85 8.06 -8.71
CA GLY A 130 4.83 8.26 -7.67
C GLY A 130 4.28 6.97 -7.05
N ILE A 131 4.95 5.83 -7.26
CA ILE A 131 4.47 4.51 -6.88
C ILE A 131 5.02 4.09 -5.52
N THR A 132 4.13 3.68 -4.62
CA THR A 132 4.47 3.03 -3.35
C THR A 132 4.37 1.51 -3.43
N ASP A 133 3.37 1.00 -4.14
CA ASP A 133 3.12 -0.43 -4.37
C ASP A 133 2.76 -0.66 -5.84
N ARG A 134 3.61 -1.40 -6.55
CA ARG A 134 3.46 -1.68 -7.99
C ARG A 134 2.23 -2.53 -8.33
N ASP A 135 1.76 -3.34 -7.39
CA ASP A 135 0.59 -4.19 -7.57
C ASP A 135 -0.72 -3.44 -7.29
N ARG A 136 -0.62 -2.21 -6.75
CA ARG A 136 -1.74 -1.28 -6.54
C ARG A 136 -1.70 -0.07 -7.45
N ALA A 137 -0.70 0.05 -8.29
CA ALA A 137 -0.52 1.17 -9.19
C ALA A 137 -1.55 1.17 -10.33
N HIS A 138 -1.97 2.35 -10.75
CA HIS A 138 -2.81 2.56 -11.93
C HIS A 138 -2.04 2.36 -13.23
N VAL A 139 -2.76 2.17 -14.34
CA VAL A 139 -2.14 1.96 -15.67
C VAL A 139 -1.20 3.11 -16.04
N GLU A 140 -1.58 4.34 -15.75
CA GLU A 140 -0.77 5.54 -16.02
C GLU A 140 0.55 5.55 -15.24
N GLU A 141 0.49 5.20 -13.95
CA GLU A 141 1.66 5.09 -13.08
C GLU A 141 2.59 3.95 -13.53
N LEU A 142 2.02 2.81 -13.91
CA LEU A 142 2.78 1.68 -14.46
C LEU A 142 3.47 2.05 -15.77
N THR A 143 2.80 2.80 -16.63
CA THR A 143 3.35 3.28 -17.90
C THR A 143 4.50 4.27 -17.65
N ALA A 144 4.33 5.22 -16.72
CA ALA A 144 5.39 6.14 -16.33
C ALA A 144 6.59 5.39 -15.75
N LEU A 145 6.37 4.41 -14.87
CA LEU A 145 7.43 3.58 -14.31
C LEU A 145 8.22 2.85 -15.39
N MET A 146 7.53 2.26 -16.36
CA MET A 146 8.16 1.55 -17.46
C MET A 146 9.10 2.45 -18.29
N LEU A 147 8.67 3.67 -18.58
CA LEU A 147 9.50 4.64 -19.29
C LEU A 147 10.74 5.04 -18.47
N ILE A 148 10.56 5.29 -17.17
CA ILE A 148 11.65 5.64 -16.25
C ILE A 148 12.67 4.51 -16.14
N GLU A 149 12.23 3.27 -15.94
CA GLU A 149 13.11 2.10 -15.85
C GLU A 149 13.91 1.86 -17.15
N ARG A 150 13.27 2.11 -18.30
CA ARG A 150 13.94 2.03 -19.59
C ARG A 150 15.03 3.09 -19.75
N VAL A 151 14.74 4.35 -19.44
CA VAL A 151 15.73 5.44 -19.46
C VAL A 151 16.89 5.14 -18.51
N ILE A 152 16.61 4.67 -17.30
CA ILE A 152 17.65 4.28 -16.34
C ILE A 152 18.56 3.19 -16.93
N ALA A 153 17.99 2.15 -17.52
CA ALA A 153 18.78 1.07 -18.13
C ALA A 153 19.66 1.56 -19.29
N GLU A 154 19.13 2.44 -20.13
CA GLU A 154 19.87 3.04 -21.26
C GLU A 154 21.02 3.93 -20.75
N GLU A 155 20.76 4.79 -19.75
CA GLU A 155 21.78 5.66 -19.17
C GLU A 155 22.90 4.89 -18.45
N ILE A 156 22.55 3.83 -17.71
CA ILE A 156 23.55 2.96 -17.08
C ILE A 156 24.48 2.38 -18.14
N ARG A 157 23.95 1.79 -19.21
CA ARG A 157 24.77 1.18 -20.26
C ARG A 157 25.61 2.20 -21.01
N ALA A 158 25.04 3.36 -21.32
CA ALA A 158 25.76 4.47 -21.94
C ALA A 158 26.91 4.97 -21.07
N GLY A 159 26.69 5.07 -19.76
CA GLY A 159 27.72 5.47 -18.79
C GLY A 159 28.87 4.48 -18.70
N ILE A 160 28.56 3.18 -18.67
CA ILE A 160 29.57 2.09 -18.67
C ILE A 160 30.37 2.13 -19.96
N ALA A 161 29.69 2.20 -21.11
CA ALA A 161 30.34 2.24 -22.43
C ALA A 161 31.26 3.46 -22.60
N ALA A 162 30.90 4.60 -22.01
CA ALA A 162 31.73 5.81 -22.00
C ALA A 162 32.84 5.80 -20.95
N GLY A 163 33.01 4.72 -20.18
CA GLY A 163 34.02 4.61 -19.14
C GLY A 163 33.87 5.61 -18.01
N LYS A 164 32.66 6.11 -17.76
CA LYS A 164 32.40 7.08 -16.68
C LYS A 164 32.66 6.45 -15.31
N PRO A 165 33.21 7.22 -14.34
CA PRO A 165 33.37 6.72 -12.98
C PRO A 165 31.99 6.37 -12.39
N TYR A 166 31.92 5.25 -11.65
CA TYR A 166 30.67 4.81 -11.03
C TYR A 166 30.15 5.74 -9.92
N LYS A 167 31.02 6.58 -9.37
CA LYS A 167 30.63 7.66 -8.45
C LYS A 167 30.38 8.92 -9.26
N ILE A 168 29.15 9.42 -9.17
CA ILE A 168 28.79 10.76 -9.59
C ILE A 168 28.77 11.64 -8.34
#